data_3d9865d363816021f646d89889d10d00
#
_entry.id   3d9865d363816021f646d89889d10d00
#
_cell.length_a   1.000
_cell.length_b   1.000
_cell.length_c   1.000
_cell.angle_alpha   90.00
_cell.angle_beta   90.00
_cell.angle_gamma   90.00
#
_symmetry.space_group_name_H-M   'P 1'
#
loop_
_entity.id
_entity.type
_entity.pdbx_description
1 polymer ?
#
loop_
_entity_poly.entity_id
_entity_poly.type
_entity_poly.pdbx_seq_one_letter_code
_entity_poly.pdbx_strand_id
1 'polypeptide(L)'
;MLFLIRKNFAYLVIVTATLIVILSAYTYNAISSKLIFKESATHLNEIYSQVGNSLSNLLSENWNAMDMWLPYLEDTDDDKKIRTYIENIRRIGAFTDFYFLDKDGSYCTVDGNTGRMDLGRNMRILMEEGKNVVSDTALIDRSELIVFAVPCPENKYGDFSYSAIAISFNNDDIISLLSSNTFNNMATNYIVYPDGRVVVNNRGEHGDELSNFWRMLADSSDNLSQDNIQPYIAEICYNESGVNRLTLGGKAYYLAYHSIGFKDWILIGIVPCSVVNENINRLQTITMSASVSVIALICTLSVLYLIRKNYLNLRKKDSEIKYREELFSVLSNNVDDIFLMLNTEDFSVGYVSPNIERILGISQSEAMSDESIIEYSAFLKARLCRTKA
;
A
#
# COMPACT_ATOMS: atom_id res chain seq x y z
N MET A 1 15.42 3.63 -50.92
CA MET A 1 15.99 3.35 -49.61
C MET A 1 15.68 4.44 -48.57
N LEU A 2 15.95 5.73 -48.83
CA LEU A 2 15.62 6.86 -47.92
C LEU A 2 14.14 7.02 -47.61
N PHE A 3 13.21 6.65 -48.49
CA PHE A 3 11.77 6.77 -48.31
C PHE A 3 11.20 5.70 -47.38
N LEU A 4 11.74 4.49 -47.37
CA LEU A 4 11.41 3.41 -46.42
C LEU A 4 11.91 3.70 -45.02
N ILE A 5 13.08 4.32 -44.91
CA ILE A 5 13.65 4.76 -43.60
C ILE A 5 12.77 5.84 -42.98
N ARG A 6 12.24 6.77 -43.77
CA ARG A 6 11.40 7.88 -43.29
C ARG A 6 9.99 7.43 -42.84
N LYS A 7 9.45 6.36 -43.43
CA LYS A 7 8.16 5.77 -43.04
C LYS A 7 8.32 4.96 -41.74
N ASN A 8 9.41 4.21 -41.63
CA ASN A 8 9.68 3.40 -40.44
C ASN A 8 10.13 4.26 -39.23
N PHE A 9 10.71 5.45 -39.46
CA PHE A 9 11.14 6.36 -38.41
C PHE A 9 9.97 6.84 -37.55
N ALA A 10 8.80 7.15 -38.16
CA ALA A 10 7.61 7.56 -37.39
C ALA A 10 7.08 6.42 -36.49
N TYR A 11 7.09 5.19 -36.99
CA TYR A 11 6.74 4.00 -36.17
C TYR A 11 7.76 3.77 -35.05
N LEU A 12 9.03 3.92 -35.35
CA LEU A 12 10.10 3.79 -34.35
C LEU A 12 9.92 4.83 -33.21
N VAL A 13 9.63 6.07 -33.55
CA VAL A 13 9.38 7.13 -32.55
C VAL A 13 8.16 6.81 -31.68
N ILE A 14 7.08 6.30 -32.27
CA ILE A 14 5.88 5.91 -31.49
C ILE A 14 6.19 4.74 -30.56
N VAL A 15 6.88 3.71 -31.05
CA VAL A 15 7.26 2.54 -30.25
C VAL A 15 8.22 2.95 -29.12
N THR A 16 9.22 3.77 -29.38
CA THR A 16 10.14 4.24 -28.33
C THR A 16 9.42 5.11 -27.30
N ALA A 17 8.51 5.98 -27.70
CA ALA A 17 7.72 6.81 -26.79
C ALA A 17 6.80 5.95 -25.90
N THR A 18 6.12 4.94 -26.46
CA THR A 18 5.30 4.02 -25.67
C THR A 18 6.14 3.19 -24.69
N LEU A 19 7.32 2.76 -25.09
CA LEU A 19 8.22 2.00 -24.23
C LEU A 19 8.75 2.86 -23.05
N ILE A 20 9.10 4.12 -23.29
CA ILE A 20 9.50 5.08 -22.27
C ILE A 20 8.37 5.31 -21.26
N VAL A 21 7.13 5.42 -21.74
CA VAL A 21 5.95 5.60 -20.88
C VAL A 21 5.72 4.39 -19.97
N ILE A 22 5.79 3.18 -20.55
CA ILE A 22 5.63 1.94 -19.77
C ILE A 22 6.72 1.82 -18.71
N LEU A 23 7.97 2.10 -19.07
CA LEU A 23 9.10 2.06 -18.14
C LEU A 23 8.96 3.13 -17.04
N SER A 24 8.52 4.34 -17.40
CA SER A 24 8.25 5.42 -16.44
C SER A 24 7.12 5.06 -15.47
N ALA A 25 6.03 4.46 -15.95
CA ALA A 25 4.95 3.98 -15.09
C ALA A 25 5.40 2.87 -14.14
N TYR A 26 6.23 1.95 -14.62
CA TYR A 26 6.80 0.87 -13.79
C TYR A 26 7.73 1.42 -12.70
N THR A 27 8.67 2.30 -13.06
CA THR A 27 9.60 2.92 -12.10
C THR A 27 8.87 3.79 -11.09
N TYR A 28 7.86 4.56 -11.52
CA TYR A 28 7.00 5.36 -10.63
C TYR A 28 6.30 4.47 -9.62
N ASN A 29 5.69 3.35 -10.05
CA ASN A 29 4.99 2.43 -9.14
C ASN A 29 5.95 1.80 -8.11
N ALA A 30 7.15 1.40 -8.53
CA ALA A 30 8.16 0.83 -7.64
C ALA A 30 8.68 1.84 -6.60
N ILE A 31 8.94 3.09 -7.00
CA ILE A 31 9.40 4.16 -6.12
C ILE A 31 8.28 4.58 -5.17
N SER A 32 7.06 4.75 -5.68
CA SER A 32 5.88 5.14 -4.92
C SER A 32 5.56 4.11 -3.83
N SER A 33 5.63 2.82 -4.13
CA SER A 33 5.40 1.76 -3.14
C SER A 33 6.39 1.80 -1.96
N LYS A 34 7.67 2.08 -2.22
CA LYS A 34 8.68 2.23 -1.16
C LYS A 34 8.44 3.49 -0.32
N LEU A 35 8.07 4.59 -0.96
CA LEU A 35 7.80 5.86 -0.28
C LEU A 35 6.56 5.75 0.60
N ILE A 36 5.50 5.13 0.09
CA ILE A 36 4.27 4.85 0.85
C ILE A 36 4.58 4.01 2.09
N PHE A 37 5.36 2.94 1.93
CA PHE A 37 5.75 2.12 3.08
C PHE A 37 6.50 2.94 4.13
N LYS A 38 7.51 3.73 3.70
CA LYS A 38 8.31 4.54 4.61
C LYS A 38 7.47 5.57 5.37
N GLU A 39 6.59 6.28 4.66
CA GLU A 39 5.71 7.29 5.25
C GLU A 39 4.71 6.66 6.23
N SER A 40 4.07 5.57 5.81
CA SER A 40 3.13 4.84 6.65
C SER A 40 3.79 4.22 7.87
N ALA A 41 4.99 3.68 7.72
CA ALA A 41 5.75 3.13 8.84
C ALA A 41 6.16 4.22 9.84
N THR A 42 6.61 5.39 9.37
CA THR A 42 6.93 6.52 10.23
C THR A 42 5.70 6.97 11.02
N HIS A 43 4.58 7.17 10.35
CA HIS A 43 3.34 7.61 10.99
C HIS A 43 2.79 6.57 12.00
N LEU A 44 2.83 5.28 11.66
CA LEU A 44 2.47 4.20 12.57
C LEU A 44 3.38 4.15 13.78
N ASN A 45 4.69 4.27 13.58
CA ASN A 45 5.66 4.29 14.66
C ASN A 45 5.41 5.46 15.64
N GLU A 46 5.09 6.64 15.14
CA GLU A 46 4.72 7.80 15.95
C GLU A 46 3.46 7.53 16.79
N ILE A 47 2.41 6.99 16.17
CA ILE A 47 1.16 6.64 16.86
C ILE A 47 1.40 5.61 17.96
N TYR A 48 2.08 4.51 17.66
CA TYR A 48 2.31 3.45 18.62
C TYR A 48 3.28 3.87 19.73
N SER A 49 4.27 4.71 19.43
CA SER A 49 5.11 5.34 20.43
C SER A 49 4.31 6.27 21.35
N GLN A 50 3.39 7.04 20.82
CA GLN A 50 2.53 7.91 21.64
C GLN A 50 1.60 7.09 22.54
N VAL A 51 0.96 6.04 22.01
CA VAL A 51 0.10 5.14 22.80
C VAL A 51 0.91 4.42 23.88
N GLY A 52 2.08 3.86 23.51
CA GLY A 52 2.95 3.18 24.46
C GLY A 52 3.46 4.08 25.56
N ASN A 53 3.89 5.31 25.25
CA ASN A 53 4.30 6.29 26.23
C ASN A 53 3.14 6.73 27.14
N SER A 54 1.94 6.90 26.59
CA SER A 54 0.75 7.21 27.38
C SER A 54 0.42 6.10 28.37
N LEU A 55 0.53 4.85 27.94
CA LEU A 55 0.33 3.68 28.79
C LEU A 55 1.42 3.59 29.88
N SER A 56 2.69 3.78 29.50
CA SER A 56 3.82 3.81 30.44
C SER A 56 3.64 4.87 31.52
N ASN A 57 3.22 6.07 31.13
CA ASN A 57 2.93 7.15 32.06
C ASN A 57 1.79 6.79 33.02
N LEU A 58 0.68 6.27 32.50
CA LEU A 58 -0.45 5.82 33.31
C LEU A 58 -0.03 4.79 34.37
N LEU A 59 0.76 3.77 33.95
CA LEU A 59 1.25 2.74 34.84
C LEU A 59 2.18 3.30 35.90
N SER A 60 3.07 4.22 35.50
CA SER A 60 4.01 4.87 36.43
C SER A 60 3.31 5.84 37.41
N GLU A 61 2.29 6.56 36.96
CA GLU A 61 1.48 7.46 37.80
C GLU A 61 0.73 6.65 38.87
N ASN A 62 0.21 5.48 38.54
CA ASN A 62 -0.45 4.62 39.54
C ASN A 62 0.53 4.11 40.62
N TRP A 63 1.77 3.74 40.24
CA TRP A 63 2.80 3.44 41.27
C TRP A 63 3.08 4.60 42.18
N ASN A 64 3.37 5.78 41.62
CA ASN A 64 3.67 6.95 42.39
C ASN A 64 2.50 7.33 43.30
N ALA A 65 1.28 7.17 42.82
CA ALA A 65 0.09 7.43 43.62
C ALA A 65 -0.03 6.47 44.81
N MET A 66 0.19 5.14 44.57
CA MET A 66 0.16 4.16 45.66
C MET A 66 1.22 4.45 46.72
N ASP A 67 2.43 4.80 46.34
CA ASP A 67 3.50 5.20 47.25
C ASP A 67 3.14 6.46 48.07
N MET A 68 2.37 7.37 47.49
CA MET A 68 1.87 8.58 48.21
C MET A 68 0.73 8.25 49.16
N TRP A 69 -0.06 7.21 48.94
CA TRP A 69 -1.17 6.84 49.80
C TRP A 69 -0.71 6.10 51.08
N LEU A 70 0.40 5.39 51.00
CA LEU A 70 0.93 4.59 52.13
C LEU A 70 1.10 5.40 53.41
N PRO A 71 1.79 6.57 53.46
CA PRO A 71 1.97 7.32 54.66
C PRO A 71 0.65 7.76 55.32
N TYR A 72 -0.35 8.08 54.49
CA TYR A 72 -1.67 8.46 55.01
C TYR A 72 -2.39 7.28 55.66
N LEU A 73 -2.28 6.08 55.05
CA LEU A 73 -2.89 4.85 55.59
C LEU A 73 -2.19 4.37 56.86
N GLU A 74 -0.86 4.64 57.00
CA GLU A 74 -0.08 4.31 58.17
C GLU A 74 -0.39 5.23 59.37
N ASP A 75 -0.64 6.51 59.11
CA ASP A 75 -0.88 7.53 60.17
C ASP A 75 -2.34 7.60 60.62
N THR A 76 -3.26 6.90 59.97
CA THR A 76 -4.70 7.04 60.23
C THR A 76 -5.28 5.75 60.81
N ASP A 77 -5.68 5.78 62.09
CA ASP A 77 -6.38 4.67 62.77
C ASP A 77 -7.92 4.70 62.60
N ASP A 78 -8.46 5.69 61.87
CA ASP A 78 -9.90 5.88 61.70
C ASP A 78 -10.36 5.32 60.35
N ASP A 79 -10.99 4.14 60.39
CA ASP A 79 -11.52 3.45 59.23
C ASP A 79 -12.45 4.29 58.34
N LYS A 80 -13.23 5.20 58.96
CA LYS A 80 -14.12 6.09 58.19
C LYS A 80 -13.34 7.12 57.39
N LYS A 81 -12.25 7.64 57.95
CA LYS A 81 -11.38 8.55 57.19
C LYS A 81 -10.64 7.81 56.07
N ILE A 82 -10.12 6.61 56.33
CA ILE A 82 -9.48 5.79 55.36
C ILE A 82 -10.48 5.49 54.19
N ARG A 83 -11.69 5.09 54.53
CA ARG A 83 -12.75 4.82 53.54
C ARG A 83 -13.02 6.06 52.66
N THR A 84 -13.28 7.21 53.29
CA THR A 84 -13.55 8.47 52.58
C THR A 84 -12.38 8.88 51.70
N TYR A 85 -11.18 8.68 52.15
CA TYR A 85 -9.95 8.97 51.39
C TYR A 85 -9.84 8.07 50.15
N ILE A 86 -10.00 6.76 50.30
CA ILE A 86 -9.93 5.81 49.21
C ILE A 86 -11.07 6.00 48.19
N GLU A 87 -12.31 6.28 48.66
CA GLU A 87 -13.42 6.62 47.77
C GLU A 87 -13.16 7.88 46.92
N ASN A 88 -12.48 8.88 47.49
CA ASN A 88 -12.07 10.07 46.76
C ASN A 88 -10.98 9.77 45.73
N ILE A 89 -9.98 8.96 46.10
CA ILE A 89 -8.92 8.54 45.18
C ILE A 89 -9.52 7.69 44.04
N ARG A 90 -10.42 6.75 44.32
CA ARG A 90 -11.10 5.91 43.33
C ARG A 90 -11.89 6.75 42.30
N ARG A 91 -12.45 7.89 42.73
CA ARG A 91 -13.16 8.82 41.84
C ARG A 91 -12.24 9.55 40.87
N ILE A 92 -10.99 9.80 41.29
CA ILE A 92 -9.98 10.51 40.48
C ILE A 92 -9.11 9.53 39.70
N GLY A 93 -8.81 8.37 40.30
CA GLY A 93 -7.97 7.32 39.72
C GLY A 93 -8.70 6.48 38.69
N ALA A 94 -7.95 5.94 37.75
CA ALA A 94 -8.47 5.07 36.68
C ALA A 94 -8.45 3.56 37.04
N PHE A 95 -8.53 3.25 38.35
CA PHE A 95 -8.53 1.86 38.83
C PHE A 95 -9.93 1.38 39.21
N THR A 96 -10.15 0.07 39.11
CA THR A 96 -11.47 -0.55 39.37
C THR A 96 -11.76 -0.66 40.87
N ASP A 97 -10.86 -1.34 41.60
CA ASP A 97 -11.00 -1.58 43.01
C ASP A 97 -9.68 -1.41 43.80
N PHE A 98 -9.84 -1.15 45.13
CA PHE A 98 -8.75 -1.05 46.09
C PHE A 98 -8.85 -2.18 47.14
N TYR A 99 -7.71 -2.81 47.40
CA TYR A 99 -7.63 -3.95 48.30
C TYR A 99 -6.56 -3.76 49.36
N PHE A 100 -6.90 -4.10 50.60
CA PHE A 100 -5.96 -4.39 51.68
C PHE A 100 -5.61 -5.88 51.59
N LEU A 101 -4.34 -6.23 51.48
CA LEU A 101 -3.88 -7.61 51.17
C LEU A 101 -3.01 -8.13 52.29
N ASP A 102 -3.34 -9.32 52.82
CA ASP A 102 -2.54 -10.03 53.79
C ASP A 102 -1.53 -11.03 53.16
N LYS A 103 -0.58 -11.50 53.98
CA LYS A 103 0.51 -12.40 53.61
C LYS A 103 0.05 -13.70 53.00
N ASP A 104 -1.13 -14.18 53.39
CA ASP A 104 -1.70 -15.44 52.90
C ASP A 104 -2.51 -15.28 51.58
N GLY A 105 -2.63 -14.06 51.06
CA GLY A 105 -3.43 -13.74 49.90
C GLY A 105 -4.90 -13.42 50.21
N SER A 106 -5.29 -13.38 51.50
CA SER A 106 -6.59 -12.89 51.90
C SER A 106 -6.66 -11.38 51.64
N TYR A 107 -7.78 -10.88 51.21
CA TYR A 107 -7.99 -9.42 51.02
C TYR A 107 -9.26 -8.93 51.68
N CYS A 108 -9.26 -7.65 51.97
CA CYS A 108 -10.43 -6.86 52.34
C CYS A 108 -10.53 -5.64 51.44
N THR A 109 -11.73 -5.31 50.93
CA THR A 109 -11.99 -4.08 50.20
C THR A 109 -12.42 -2.99 51.17
N VAL A 110 -12.43 -1.75 50.72
CA VAL A 110 -12.93 -0.58 51.48
C VAL A 110 -14.40 -0.75 51.91
N ASP A 111 -15.20 -1.49 51.14
CA ASP A 111 -16.59 -1.78 51.43
C ASP A 111 -16.77 -2.95 52.41
N GLY A 112 -15.67 -3.57 52.85
CA GLY A 112 -15.70 -4.70 53.79
C GLY A 112 -15.90 -6.07 53.12
N ASN A 113 -15.84 -6.14 51.81
CA ASN A 113 -15.88 -7.43 51.10
C ASN A 113 -14.52 -8.13 51.30
N THR A 114 -14.54 -9.39 51.65
CA THR A 114 -13.36 -10.22 51.85
C THR A 114 -13.32 -11.37 50.86
N GLY A 115 -12.13 -11.76 50.46
CA GLY A 115 -11.92 -12.84 49.51
C GLY A 115 -10.47 -13.28 49.51
N ARG A 116 -10.08 -13.96 48.45
CA ARG A 116 -8.70 -14.42 48.24
C ARG A 116 -8.20 -13.97 46.88
N MET A 117 -7.03 -13.37 46.88
CA MET A 117 -6.31 -12.95 45.68
C MET A 117 -5.11 -13.85 45.47
N ASP A 118 -4.99 -14.44 44.30
CA ASP A 118 -3.82 -15.23 43.93
C ASP A 118 -2.99 -14.41 42.91
N LEU A 119 -1.82 -13.96 43.35
CA LEU A 119 -0.84 -13.25 42.50
C LEU A 119 0.24 -14.21 41.95
N GLY A 120 0.07 -15.52 42.15
CA GLY A 120 1.04 -16.51 41.74
C GLY A 120 2.45 -16.25 42.32
N ARG A 121 3.46 -16.26 41.48
CA ARG A 121 4.86 -16.00 41.90
C ARG A 121 5.05 -14.59 42.48
N ASN A 122 4.25 -13.61 42.06
CA ASN A 122 4.35 -12.22 42.50
C ASN A 122 4.01 -12.07 43.98
N MET A 123 3.20 -12.94 44.56
CA MET A 123 2.91 -12.92 46.00
C MET A 123 4.20 -13.05 46.85
N ARG A 124 5.10 -13.95 46.48
CA ARG A 124 6.37 -14.11 47.20
C ARG A 124 7.25 -12.85 47.04
N ILE A 125 7.34 -12.28 45.86
CA ILE A 125 8.13 -11.07 45.59
C ILE A 125 7.60 -9.91 46.44
N LEU A 126 6.26 -9.75 46.49
CA LEU A 126 5.61 -8.71 47.29
C LEU A 126 5.87 -8.87 48.78
N MET A 127 5.64 -10.05 49.32
CA MET A 127 5.60 -10.28 50.78
C MET A 127 6.96 -10.60 51.37
N GLU A 128 7.83 -11.41 50.65
CA GLU A 128 9.14 -11.81 51.16
C GLU A 128 10.26 -10.85 50.76
N GLU A 129 10.23 -10.37 49.51
CA GLU A 129 11.27 -9.47 49.00
C GLU A 129 10.95 -7.96 49.23
N GLY A 130 9.74 -7.66 49.65
CA GLY A 130 9.31 -6.27 49.91
C GLY A 130 9.36 -5.37 48.68
N LYS A 131 9.04 -5.93 47.48
CA LYS A 131 9.08 -5.18 46.24
C LYS A 131 7.68 -4.98 45.66
N ASN A 132 7.50 -3.86 45.01
CA ASN A 132 6.29 -3.60 44.23
C ASN A 132 6.11 -4.62 43.10
N VAL A 133 4.88 -5.12 42.94
CA VAL A 133 4.56 -6.11 41.93
C VAL A 133 3.38 -5.70 41.06
N VAL A 134 3.41 -6.12 39.80
CA VAL A 134 2.23 -6.14 38.93
C VAL A 134 1.98 -7.59 38.57
N SER A 135 0.77 -8.03 38.69
CA SER A 135 0.30 -9.32 38.21
C SER A 135 -0.72 -9.12 37.10
N ASP A 136 -0.45 -9.67 35.94
CA ASP A 136 -1.33 -9.74 34.77
C ASP A 136 -2.24 -10.98 34.81
N THR A 137 -2.00 -11.90 35.74
CA THR A 137 -2.71 -13.15 35.94
C THR A 137 -3.29 -13.26 37.36
N ALA A 138 -3.60 -12.11 37.97
CA ALA A 138 -4.21 -12.11 39.29
C ALA A 138 -5.64 -12.66 39.22
N LEU A 139 -5.90 -13.72 39.98
CA LEU A 139 -7.25 -14.29 40.12
C LEU A 139 -7.92 -13.68 41.35
N ILE A 140 -8.94 -12.90 41.13
CA ILE A 140 -9.84 -12.38 42.16
C ILE A 140 -11.24 -12.92 41.86
N ASP A 141 -11.78 -13.75 42.72
CA ASP A 141 -13.11 -14.34 42.60
C ASP A 141 -13.39 -14.96 41.21
N ARG A 142 -12.37 -15.63 40.63
CA ARG A 142 -12.37 -16.27 39.29
C ARG A 142 -12.32 -15.29 38.09
N SER A 143 -12.09 -14.02 38.35
CA SER A 143 -11.85 -13.02 37.30
C SER A 143 -10.36 -12.75 37.19
N GLU A 144 -9.82 -12.78 35.97
CA GLU A 144 -8.46 -12.35 35.71
C GLU A 144 -8.42 -10.83 35.60
N LEU A 145 -7.59 -10.21 36.46
CA LEU A 145 -7.41 -8.77 36.54
C LEU A 145 -5.92 -8.42 36.55
N ILE A 146 -5.60 -7.24 36.06
CA ILE A 146 -4.26 -6.68 36.22
C ILE A 146 -4.24 -5.99 37.59
N VAL A 147 -3.36 -6.47 38.47
CA VAL A 147 -3.24 -5.97 39.84
C VAL A 147 -1.87 -5.37 40.07
N PHE A 148 -1.86 -4.16 40.58
CA PHE A 148 -0.68 -3.48 41.13
C PHE A 148 -0.72 -3.62 42.65
N ALA A 149 0.37 -4.08 43.26
CA ALA A 149 0.45 -4.21 44.68
C ALA A 149 1.78 -3.66 45.19
N VAL A 150 1.69 -2.95 46.34
CA VAL A 150 2.81 -2.31 47.04
C VAL A 150 2.85 -2.86 48.46
N PRO A 151 4.00 -3.36 48.93
CA PRO A 151 4.14 -3.84 50.30
C PRO A 151 4.11 -2.64 51.30
N CYS A 152 3.54 -2.87 52.45
CA CYS A 152 3.53 -1.89 53.51
C CYS A 152 3.83 -2.59 54.86
N PRO A 153 4.19 -1.82 55.92
CA PRO A 153 4.23 -2.34 57.27
C PRO A 153 2.88 -2.93 57.66
N GLU A 154 2.90 -3.96 58.49
CA GLU A 154 1.68 -4.59 58.96
C GLU A 154 0.79 -3.60 59.68
N ASN A 155 -0.44 -3.43 59.17
CA ASN A 155 -1.42 -2.49 59.65
C ASN A 155 -2.82 -3.14 59.66
N LYS A 156 -3.86 -2.43 60.13
CA LYS A 156 -5.23 -2.93 60.21
C LYS A 156 -6.21 -1.98 59.55
N TYR A 157 -7.23 -2.58 58.94
CA TYR A 157 -8.43 -1.89 58.49
C TYR A 157 -9.63 -2.61 59.12
N GLY A 158 -10.28 -2.00 60.10
CA GLY A 158 -11.21 -2.71 60.99
C GLY A 158 -10.56 -3.86 61.71
N ASP A 159 -11.14 -5.04 61.57
CA ASP A 159 -10.61 -6.31 62.15
C ASP A 159 -9.62 -7.03 61.20
N PHE A 160 -9.40 -6.48 59.96
CA PHE A 160 -8.55 -7.11 58.97
C PHE A 160 -7.11 -6.61 59.04
N SER A 161 -6.17 -7.52 59.25
CA SER A 161 -4.72 -7.21 59.19
C SER A 161 -4.24 -7.30 57.76
N TYR A 162 -3.42 -6.34 57.30
CA TYR A 162 -2.83 -6.32 55.97
C TYR A 162 -1.35 -5.98 55.99
N SER A 163 -0.64 -6.41 54.98
CA SER A 163 0.81 -6.21 54.79
C SER A 163 1.14 -5.64 53.39
N ALA A 164 0.13 -5.39 52.60
CA ALA A 164 0.24 -4.73 51.31
C ALA A 164 -1.09 -4.06 50.94
N ILE A 165 -1.01 -3.06 50.06
CA ILE A 165 -2.17 -2.52 49.37
C ILE A 165 -2.12 -2.88 47.91
N ALA A 166 -3.28 -3.07 47.30
CA ALA A 166 -3.36 -3.38 45.88
C ALA A 166 -4.49 -2.62 45.18
N ILE A 167 -4.31 -2.33 43.93
CA ILE A 167 -5.35 -1.80 43.02
C ILE A 167 -5.50 -2.70 41.85
N SER A 168 -6.73 -2.85 41.36
CA SER A 168 -7.00 -3.64 40.13
C SER A 168 -7.46 -2.75 38.98
N PHE A 169 -7.14 -3.21 37.79
CA PHE A 169 -7.63 -2.67 36.53
C PHE A 169 -8.43 -3.73 35.81
N ASN A 170 -9.59 -3.36 35.30
CA ASN A 170 -10.31 -4.22 34.39
C ASN A 170 -9.58 -4.23 33.05
N ASN A 171 -9.51 -5.37 32.40
CA ASN A 171 -8.97 -5.48 31.03
C ASN A 171 -9.65 -4.51 30.07
N ASP A 172 -10.95 -4.27 30.23
CA ASP A 172 -11.72 -3.34 29.39
C ASP A 172 -11.20 -1.89 29.48
N ASP A 173 -10.70 -1.46 30.64
CA ASP A 173 -10.15 -0.10 30.82
C ASP A 173 -8.85 0.04 30.01
N ILE A 174 -7.99 -0.96 30.06
CA ILE A 174 -6.74 -0.99 29.26
C ILE A 174 -7.04 -1.17 27.77
N ILE A 175 -8.01 -2.03 27.42
CA ILE A 175 -8.49 -2.18 26.05
C ILE A 175 -9.01 -0.87 25.49
N SER A 176 -9.73 -0.07 26.29
CA SER A 176 -10.24 1.25 25.85
C SER A 176 -9.13 2.22 25.49
N LEU A 177 -8.01 2.19 26.21
CA LEU A 177 -6.80 2.97 25.89
C LEU A 177 -6.12 2.50 24.61
N LEU A 178 -6.12 1.18 24.38
CA LEU A 178 -5.58 0.56 23.18
C LEU A 178 -6.50 0.70 21.96
N SER A 179 -7.81 0.85 22.21
CA SER A 179 -8.86 0.97 21.20
C SER A 179 -9.09 2.40 20.72
N SER A 180 -8.11 3.31 20.96
CA SER A 180 -8.20 4.66 20.41
C SER A 180 -8.72 4.57 18.97
N ASN A 181 -9.69 5.41 18.58
CA ASN A 181 -10.39 5.42 17.27
C ASN A 181 -9.47 5.54 16.03
N THR A 182 -8.20 5.32 16.22
CA THR A 182 -7.15 5.23 15.23
C THR A 182 -7.44 4.01 14.36
N PHE A 183 -7.52 4.20 13.06
CA PHE A 183 -7.77 3.15 12.07
C PHE A 183 -9.19 2.53 12.10
N ASN A 184 -10.22 3.29 12.51
CA ASN A 184 -11.63 2.85 12.46
C ASN A 184 -11.87 1.48 13.16
N ASN A 185 -11.20 1.22 14.27
CA ASN A 185 -11.23 -0.06 15.00
C ASN A 185 -10.79 -1.28 14.18
N MET A 186 -10.06 -1.10 13.08
CA MET A 186 -9.54 -2.20 12.25
C MET A 186 -8.15 -2.67 12.69
N ALA A 187 -7.51 -1.98 13.62
CA ALA A 187 -6.26 -2.42 14.25
C ALA A 187 -6.56 -3.44 15.36
N THR A 188 -5.78 -4.52 15.39
CA THR A 188 -5.77 -5.43 16.52
C THR A 188 -4.52 -5.15 17.34
N ASN A 189 -4.73 -4.76 18.60
CA ASN A 189 -3.66 -4.37 19.52
C ASN A 189 -3.47 -5.43 20.60
N TYR A 190 -2.21 -5.68 20.93
CA TYR A 190 -1.79 -6.63 21.95
C TYR A 190 -0.77 -5.98 22.87
N ILE A 191 -0.82 -6.33 24.16
CA ILE A 191 0.31 -6.16 25.07
C ILE A 191 0.85 -7.56 25.32
N VAL A 192 2.12 -7.76 25.05
CA VAL A 192 2.75 -9.08 25.17
C VAL A 192 4.07 -9.00 25.93
N TYR A 193 4.49 -10.10 26.52
CA TYR A 193 5.86 -10.31 26.99
C TYR A 193 6.79 -10.74 25.84
N PRO A 194 8.12 -10.61 26.01
CA PRO A 194 9.10 -11.10 25.05
C PRO A 194 8.94 -12.58 24.67
N ASP A 195 8.46 -13.40 25.61
CA ASP A 195 8.18 -14.82 25.39
C ASP A 195 6.89 -15.07 24.58
N GLY A 196 6.15 -14.03 24.25
CA GLY A 196 4.91 -14.08 23.46
C GLY A 196 3.64 -14.30 24.27
N ARG A 197 3.73 -14.39 25.59
CA ARG A 197 2.55 -14.46 26.45
C ARG A 197 1.76 -13.16 26.35
N VAL A 198 0.45 -13.27 26.10
CA VAL A 198 -0.44 -12.14 25.93
C VAL A 198 -0.93 -11.66 27.29
N VAL A 199 -0.77 -10.36 27.57
CA VAL A 199 -1.28 -9.68 28.76
C VAL A 199 -2.70 -9.19 28.49
N VAL A 200 -2.89 -8.46 27.39
CA VAL A 200 -4.18 -7.88 27.00
C VAL A 200 -4.28 -7.87 25.47
N ASN A 201 -5.50 -8.03 24.95
CA ASN A 201 -5.81 -7.78 23.55
C ASN A 201 -7.16 -7.06 23.40
N ASN A 202 -7.33 -6.27 22.33
CA ASN A 202 -8.55 -5.49 22.11
C ASN A 202 -9.66 -6.27 21.34
N ARG A 203 -9.48 -7.55 21.06
CA ARG A 203 -10.54 -8.39 20.43
C ARG A 203 -11.50 -9.01 21.42
N GLY A 204 -11.21 -8.94 22.71
CA GLY A 204 -12.04 -9.56 23.73
C GLY A 204 -12.10 -11.10 23.68
N GLU A 205 -11.22 -11.72 22.89
CA GLU A 205 -11.10 -13.17 22.84
C GLU A 205 -10.34 -13.63 24.09
N HIS A 206 -11.11 -13.89 25.14
CA HIS A 206 -10.66 -14.56 26.34
C HIS A 206 -10.81 -16.06 26.05
N GLY A 207 -9.75 -16.69 25.63
CA GLY A 207 -9.74 -18.12 25.39
C GLY A 207 -8.33 -18.69 25.38
N ASP A 208 -8.19 -19.90 25.88
CA ASP A 208 -6.96 -20.70 25.88
C ASP A 208 -6.25 -20.81 24.51
N GLU A 209 -6.90 -20.37 23.43
CA GLU A 209 -6.37 -20.42 22.06
C GLU A 209 -5.30 -19.34 21.77
N LEU A 210 -5.23 -18.26 22.54
CA LEU A 210 -4.23 -17.19 22.37
C LEU A 210 -3.09 -17.27 23.40
N SER A 211 -2.67 -18.47 23.76
CA SER A 211 -1.64 -18.68 24.77
C SER A 211 -0.26 -18.08 24.41
N ASN A 212 0.02 -17.87 23.11
CA ASN A 212 1.29 -17.27 22.67
C ASN A 212 1.15 -16.50 21.35
N PHE A 213 1.43 -15.20 21.40
CA PHE A 213 1.34 -14.29 20.26
C PHE A 213 2.28 -14.68 19.10
N TRP A 214 3.51 -15.06 19.41
CA TRP A 214 4.50 -15.43 18.38
C TRP A 214 4.09 -16.69 17.62
N ARG A 215 3.51 -17.63 18.33
CA ARG A 215 2.99 -18.87 17.72
C ARG A 215 1.81 -18.55 16.81
N MET A 216 0.86 -17.75 17.29
CA MET A 216 -0.28 -17.30 16.48
C MET A 216 0.21 -16.55 15.22
N LEU A 217 1.21 -15.67 15.37
CA LEU A 217 1.76 -14.91 14.25
C LEU A 217 2.43 -15.83 13.22
N ALA A 218 3.22 -16.82 13.66
CA ALA A 218 3.85 -17.78 12.77
C ALA A 218 2.85 -18.68 12.03
N ASP A 219 1.80 -19.13 12.73
CA ASP A 219 0.77 -20.00 12.14
C ASP A 219 -0.15 -19.24 11.14
N SER A 220 -0.31 -17.93 11.32
CA SER A 220 -1.17 -17.09 10.49
C SER A 220 -0.42 -16.38 9.34
N SER A 221 0.90 -16.34 9.38
CA SER A 221 1.70 -15.58 8.41
C SER A 221 2.09 -16.44 7.21
N ASP A 222 2.01 -15.84 6.02
CA ASP A 222 2.46 -16.48 4.78
C ASP A 222 4.00 -16.50 4.66
N ASN A 223 4.70 -15.61 5.38
CA ASN A 223 6.14 -15.40 5.25
C ASN A 223 6.95 -15.83 6.48
N LEU A 224 6.29 -15.98 7.62
CA LEU A 224 6.91 -16.42 8.88
C LEU A 224 6.46 -17.84 9.20
N SER A 225 7.35 -18.62 9.76
CA SER A 225 7.07 -19.96 10.24
C SER A 225 7.75 -20.16 11.61
N GLN A 226 7.40 -21.20 12.32
CA GLN A 226 8.00 -21.54 13.61
C GLN A 226 9.53 -21.63 13.54
N ASP A 227 10.08 -22.04 12.38
CA ASP A 227 11.53 -22.21 12.20
C ASP A 227 12.28 -20.89 11.95
N ASN A 228 11.61 -19.85 11.39
CA ASN A 228 12.26 -18.60 11.00
C ASN A 228 11.79 -17.36 11.79
N ILE A 229 10.88 -17.50 12.75
CA ILE A 229 10.35 -16.39 13.53
C ILE A 229 11.34 -15.82 14.57
N GLN A 230 12.32 -16.61 15.04
CA GLN A 230 13.21 -16.21 16.12
C GLN A 230 14.01 -14.91 15.84
N PRO A 231 14.62 -14.71 14.67
CA PRO A 231 15.28 -13.44 14.37
C PRO A 231 14.34 -12.24 14.40
N TYR A 232 13.09 -12.45 13.99
CA TYR A 232 12.05 -11.43 13.98
C TYR A 232 11.61 -11.03 15.40
N ILE A 233 11.46 -12.01 16.29
CA ILE A 233 11.20 -11.80 17.73
C ILE A 233 12.38 -11.03 18.36
N ALA A 234 13.62 -11.44 18.07
CA ALA A 234 14.80 -10.79 18.59
C ALA A 234 14.87 -9.31 18.15
N GLU A 235 14.54 -9.02 16.90
CA GLU A 235 14.47 -7.64 16.39
C GLU A 235 13.46 -6.79 17.17
N ILE A 236 12.24 -7.31 17.38
CA ILE A 236 11.17 -6.61 18.11
C ILE A 236 11.53 -6.41 19.58
N CYS A 237 12.12 -7.40 20.21
CA CYS A 237 12.51 -7.30 21.63
C CYS A 237 13.75 -6.43 21.87
N TYR A 238 14.63 -6.30 20.87
CA TYR A 238 15.85 -5.49 20.99
C TYR A 238 15.61 -4.00 20.73
N ASN A 239 14.71 -3.68 19.79
CA ASN A 239 14.43 -2.31 19.43
C ASN A 239 13.31 -1.72 20.31
N GLU A 240 13.44 -0.46 20.65
CA GLU A 240 12.44 0.28 21.43
C GLU A 240 11.10 0.41 20.69
N SER A 241 11.15 0.64 19.39
CA SER A 241 9.98 0.75 18.53
C SER A 241 10.30 0.43 17.07
N GLY A 242 9.28 0.10 16.30
CA GLY A 242 9.45 -0.14 14.87
C GLY A 242 8.15 -0.55 14.18
N VAL A 243 8.26 -0.68 12.86
CA VAL A 243 7.15 -1.12 12.01
C VAL A 243 7.67 -2.09 10.95
N ASN A 244 7.12 -3.27 10.94
CA ASN A 244 7.42 -4.31 9.98
C ASN A 244 6.19 -4.58 9.08
N ARG A 245 6.43 -5.04 7.86
CA ARG A 245 5.36 -5.47 6.96
C ARG A 245 5.29 -7.00 6.93
N LEU A 246 4.07 -7.52 7.06
CA LEU A 246 3.82 -8.96 7.00
C LEU A 246 2.58 -9.27 6.15
N THR A 247 2.45 -10.52 5.75
CA THR A 247 1.30 -11.00 4.99
C THR A 247 0.61 -12.09 5.81
N LEU A 248 -0.69 -11.89 6.08
CA LEU A 248 -1.52 -12.84 6.83
C LEU A 248 -2.69 -13.24 5.93
N GLY A 249 -2.78 -14.53 5.60
CA GLY A 249 -3.84 -15.05 4.75
C GLY A 249 -3.98 -14.32 3.40
N GLY A 250 -2.87 -14.03 2.73
CA GLY A 250 -2.81 -13.33 1.44
C GLY A 250 -3.05 -11.82 1.49
N LYS A 251 -3.24 -11.23 2.69
CA LYS A 251 -3.43 -9.78 2.87
C LYS A 251 -2.23 -9.16 3.55
N ALA A 252 -1.86 -7.94 3.11
CA ALA A 252 -0.74 -7.20 3.68
C ALA A 252 -1.17 -6.42 4.93
N TYR A 253 -0.34 -6.51 5.98
CA TYR A 253 -0.50 -5.81 7.25
C TYR A 253 0.80 -5.11 7.63
N TYR A 254 0.68 -4.07 8.43
CA TYR A 254 1.76 -3.49 9.21
C TYR A 254 1.70 -4.09 10.62
N LEU A 255 2.84 -4.51 11.14
CA LEU A 255 3.05 -4.82 12.54
C LEU A 255 3.87 -3.68 13.13
N ALA A 256 3.23 -2.81 13.91
CA ALA A 256 3.87 -1.77 14.67
C ALA A 256 4.12 -2.26 16.09
N TYR A 257 5.26 -1.92 16.67
CA TYR A 257 5.59 -2.31 18.03
C TYR A 257 6.28 -1.17 18.79
N HIS A 258 6.06 -1.14 20.11
CA HIS A 258 6.70 -0.20 21.02
C HIS A 258 6.91 -0.84 22.39
N SER A 259 8.12 -0.75 22.93
CA SER A 259 8.42 -1.16 24.31
C SER A 259 7.78 -0.18 25.28
N ILE A 260 6.94 -0.69 26.18
CA ILE A 260 6.25 0.17 27.14
C ILE A 260 7.23 0.65 28.23
N GLY A 261 8.42 0.05 28.35
CA GLY A 261 9.39 0.36 29.41
C GLY A 261 8.95 -0.10 30.80
N PHE A 262 7.92 -0.94 30.87
CA PHE A 262 7.34 -1.47 32.08
C PHE A 262 7.28 -3.00 32.00
N LYS A 263 7.93 -3.69 32.92
CA LYS A 263 7.95 -5.18 33.00
C LYS A 263 8.25 -5.92 31.68
N ASP A 264 9.08 -5.34 30.83
CA ASP A 264 9.39 -5.87 29.49
C ASP A 264 8.15 -6.00 28.57
N TRP A 265 7.06 -5.29 28.89
CA TRP A 265 5.86 -5.31 28.07
C TRP A 265 6.08 -4.60 26.73
N ILE A 266 5.58 -5.24 25.69
CA ILE A 266 5.65 -4.74 24.32
C ILE A 266 4.23 -4.53 23.83
N LEU A 267 3.91 -3.28 23.45
CA LEU A 267 2.70 -2.97 22.69
C LEU A 267 2.91 -3.38 21.24
N ILE A 268 2.02 -4.20 20.71
CA ILE A 268 2.02 -4.61 19.30
C ILE A 268 0.67 -4.31 18.68
N GLY A 269 0.70 -3.67 17.50
CA GLY A 269 -0.47 -3.44 16.68
C GLY A 269 -0.36 -4.08 15.32
N ILE A 270 -1.39 -4.81 14.93
CA ILE A 270 -1.54 -5.39 13.59
C ILE A 270 -2.59 -4.57 12.85
N VAL A 271 -2.16 -3.83 11.83
CA VAL A 271 -3.02 -2.89 11.09
C VAL A 271 -3.04 -3.25 9.62
N PRO A 272 -4.21 -3.42 8.98
CA PRO A 272 -4.27 -3.69 7.54
C PRO A 272 -3.64 -2.55 6.72
N CYS A 273 -2.74 -2.88 5.79
CA CYS A 273 -2.12 -1.88 4.90
C CYS A 273 -3.16 -1.08 4.09
N SER A 274 -4.30 -1.70 3.76
CA SER A 274 -5.40 -1.03 3.06
C SER A 274 -5.98 0.14 3.82
N VAL A 275 -6.07 0.03 5.15
CA VAL A 275 -6.62 1.07 6.03
C VAL A 275 -5.64 2.22 6.20
N VAL A 276 -4.39 1.90 6.50
CA VAL A 276 -3.33 2.92 6.68
C VAL A 276 -3.09 3.70 5.40
N ASN A 277 -3.10 3.00 4.26
CA ASN A 277 -2.76 3.58 2.96
C ASN A 277 -3.98 4.09 2.18
N GLU A 278 -5.18 4.08 2.74
CA GLU A 278 -6.42 4.40 2.00
C GLU A 278 -6.35 5.74 1.27
N ASN A 279 -5.99 6.81 1.97
CA ASN A 279 -5.88 8.14 1.38
C ASN A 279 -4.76 8.23 0.34
N ILE A 280 -3.63 7.58 0.61
CA ILE A 280 -2.46 7.60 -0.28
C ILE A 280 -2.76 6.79 -1.54
N ASN A 281 -3.37 5.62 -1.41
CA ASN A 281 -3.79 4.78 -2.53
C ASN A 281 -4.81 5.49 -3.42
N ARG A 282 -5.75 6.23 -2.83
CA ARG A 282 -6.72 7.05 -3.57
C ARG A 282 -6.03 8.13 -4.39
N LEU A 283 -5.10 8.88 -3.80
CA LEU A 283 -4.30 9.89 -4.50
C LEU A 283 -3.45 9.27 -5.60
N GLN A 284 -2.82 8.13 -5.34
CA GLN A 284 -2.03 7.40 -6.33
C GLN A 284 -2.89 6.95 -7.52
N THR A 285 -4.09 6.44 -7.28
CA THR A 285 -5.02 6.04 -8.33
C THR A 285 -5.43 7.23 -9.19
N ILE A 286 -5.73 8.39 -8.58
CA ILE A 286 -6.08 9.61 -9.30
C ILE A 286 -4.91 10.11 -10.15
N THR A 287 -3.71 10.16 -9.61
CA THR A 287 -2.51 10.62 -10.35
C THR A 287 -2.14 9.67 -11.48
N MET A 288 -2.24 8.36 -11.28
CA MET A 288 -2.04 7.37 -12.34
C MET A 288 -3.09 7.50 -13.46
N SER A 289 -4.37 7.61 -13.11
CA SER A 289 -5.43 7.77 -14.11
C SER A 289 -5.28 9.05 -14.92
N ALA A 290 -4.92 10.16 -14.27
CA ALA A 290 -4.62 11.42 -14.93
C ALA A 290 -3.42 11.30 -15.89
N SER A 291 -2.35 10.66 -15.46
CA SER A 291 -1.14 10.43 -16.27
C SER A 291 -1.45 9.58 -17.50
N VAL A 292 -2.18 8.48 -17.35
CA VAL A 292 -2.62 7.62 -18.46
C VAL A 292 -3.50 8.39 -19.44
N SER A 293 -4.41 9.24 -18.94
CA SER A 293 -5.28 10.06 -19.79
C SER A 293 -4.50 11.07 -20.61
N VAL A 294 -3.50 11.75 -20.03
CA VAL A 294 -2.63 12.69 -20.75
C VAL A 294 -1.84 11.96 -21.85
N ILE A 295 -1.30 10.79 -21.54
CA ILE A 295 -0.54 9.98 -22.50
C ILE A 295 -1.45 9.54 -23.66
N ALA A 296 -2.65 9.04 -23.37
CA ALA A 296 -3.63 8.67 -24.39
C ALA A 296 -3.99 9.86 -25.29
N LEU A 297 -4.13 11.05 -24.73
CA LEU A 297 -4.38 12.28 -25.48
C LEU A 297 -3.21 12.61 -26.43
N ILE A 298 -1.98 12.56 -25.94
CA ILE A 298 -0.78 12.81 -26.76
C ILE A 298 -0.68 11.78 -27.89
N CYS A 299 -0.92 10.49 -27.63
CA CYS A 299 -0.92 9.44 -28.62
C CYS A 299 -1.99 9.67 -29.71
N THR A 300 -3.23 10.01 -29.31
CA THR A 300 -4.31 10.30 -30.26
C THR A 300 -4.01 11.52 -31.12
N LEU A 301 -3.52 12.61 -30.55
CA LEU A 301 -3.10 13.80 -31.29
C LEU A 301 -1.96 13.49 -32.29
N SER A 302 -1.00 12.68 -31.87
CA SER A 302 0.11 12.24 -32.74
C SER A 302 -0.38 11.42 -33.92
N VAL A 303 -1.30 10.48 -33.71
CA VAL A 303 -1.91 9.68 -34.77
C VAL A 303 -2.71 10.55 -35.73
N LEU A 304 -3.54 11.47 -35.22
CA LEU A 304 -4.29 12.41 -36.03
C LEU A 304 -3.38 13.31 -36.89
N TYR A 305 -2.28 13.79 -36.29
CA TYR A 305 -1.27 14.56 -37.02
C TYR A 305 -0.65 13.74 -38.17
N LEU A 306 -0.30 12.48 -37.94
CA LEU A 306 0.26 11.60 -38.96
C LEU A 306 -0.75 11.30 -40.08
N ILE A 307 -2.00 11.03 -39.75
CA ILE A 307 -3.08 10.84 -40.72
C ILE A 307 -3.25 12.09 -41.59
N ARG A 308 -3.35 13.27 -40.95
CA ARG A 308 -3.48 14.53 -41.66
C ARG A 308 -2.30 14.83 -42.58
N LYS A 309 -1.07 14.57 -42.10
CA LYS A 309 0.14 14.75 -42.91
C LYS A 309 0.18 13.81 -44.12
N ASN A 310 -0.21 12.54 -43.94
CA ASN A 310 -0.30 11.57 -45.03
C ASN A 310 -1.37 11.97 -46.05
N TYR A 311 -2.53 12.41 -45.59
CA TYR A 311 -3.60 12.88 -46.45
C TYR A 311 -3.18 14.08 -47.31
N LEU A 312 -2.51 15.06 -46.71
CA LEU A 312 -1.98 16.22 -47.45
C LEU A 312 -0.90 15.83 -48.45
N ASN A 313 -0.05 14.86 -48.11
CA ASN A 313 0.97 14.38 -49.03
C ASN A 313 0.36 13.61 -50.23
N LEU A 314 -0.70 12.81 -50.02
CA LEU A 314 -1.44 12.17 -51.07
C LEU A 314 -2.09 13.17 -52.01
N ARG A 315 -2.79 14.17 -51.47
CA ARG A 315 -3.38 15.24 -52.29
C ARG A 315 -2.36 16.00 -53.16
N LYS A 316 -1.17 16.26 -52.60
CA LYS A 316 -0.08 16.90 -53.38
C LYS A 316 0.37 16.02 -54.53
N LYS A 317 0.51 14.73 -54.31
CA LYS A 317 0.88 13.75 -55.35
C LYS A 317 -0.20 13.65 -56.44
N ASP A 318 -1.47 13.58 -56.06
CA ASP A 318 -2.58 13.51 -57.01
C ASP A 318 -2.66 14.80 -57.84
N SER A 319 -2.44 15.94 -57.25
CA SER A 319 -2.41 17.23 -57.95
C SER A 319 -1.20 17.32 -58.90
N GLU A 320 -0.04 16.79 -58.52
CA GLU A 320 1.14 16.72 -59.38
C GLU A 320 0.95 15.77 -60.57
N ILE A 321 0.30 14.62 -60.36
CA ILE A 321 -0.05 13.67 -61.39
C ILE A 321 -1.01 14.31 -62.36
N LYS A 322 -2.11 14.93 -61.93
CA LYS A 322 -3.07 15.63 -62.75
C LYS A 322 -2.41 16.73 -63.59
N TYR A 323 -1.55 17.52 -62.97
CA TYR A 323 -0.82 18.59 -63.69
C TYR A 323 0.08 18.02 -64.79
N ARG A 324 0.77 16.91 -64.53
CA ARG A 324 1.59 16.22 -65.52
C ARG A 324 0.74 15.66 -66.68
N GLU A 325 -0.43 15.06 -66.35
CA GLU A 325 -1.37 14.56 -67.37
C GLU A 325 -1.93 15.70 -68.24
N GLU A 326 -2.33 16.81 -67.64
CA GLU A 326 -2.79 18.00 -68.38
C GLU A 326 -1.69 18.60 -69.29
N LEU A 327 -0.46 18.73 -68.71
CA LEU A 327 0.68 19.23 -69.51
C LEU A 327 0.99 18.30 -70.67
N PHE A 328 0.97 16.99 -70.45
CA PHE A 328 1.20 16.02 -71.47
C PHE A 328 0.10 16.05 -72.53
N SER A 329 -1.15 16.18 -72.14
CA SER A 329 -2.29 16.33 -73.06
C SER A 329 -2.19 17.59 -73.93
N VAL A 330 -1.85 18.73 -73.29
CA VAL A 330 -1.67 19.98 -74.03
C VAL A 330 -0.50 19.91 -75.02
N LEU A 331 0.61 19.33 -74.62
CA LEU A 331 1.76 19.14 -75.50
C LEU A 331 1.41 18.19 -76.67
N SER A 332 0.77 17.07 -76.35
CA SER A 332 0.38 16.08 -77.37
C SER A 332 -0.60 16.66 -78.39
N ASN A 333 -1.52 17.55 -78.00
CA ASN A 333 -2.50 18.15 -78.88
C ASN A 333 -1.92 19.24 -79.81
N ASN A 334 -0.84 19.88 -79.35
CA ASN A 334 -0.25 21.03 -80.14
C ASN A 334 0.96 20.65 -81.00
N VAL A 335 1.38 19.41 -80.98
CA VAL A 335 2.47 18.89 -81.84
C VAL A 335 1.85 18.17 -83.02
N ASP A 336 2.49 18.29 -84.20
CA ASP A 336 2.06 17.60 -85.39
C ASP A 336 2.58 16.16 -85.50
N ASP A 337 3.25 15.65 -84.41
CA ASP A 337 3.72 14.29 -84.31
C ASP A 337 2.79 13.46 -83.41
N ILE A 338 2.53 12.20 -83.81
CA ILE A 338 1.73 11.27 -83.04
C ILE A 338 2.66 10.51 -82.11
N PHE A 339 2.36 10.53 -80.76
CA PHE A 339 3.09 9.80 -79.74
C PHE A 339 2.38 8.45 -79.47
N LEU A 340 3.15 7.37 -79.62
CA LEU A 340 2.73 6.02 -79.32
C LEU A 340 3.60 5.45 -78.18
N MET A 341 2.95 4.92 -77.12
CA MET A 341 3.63 4.16 -76.09
C MET A 341 3.27 2.70 -76.20
N LEU A 342 4.26 1.88 -76.40
CA LEU A 342 4.12 0.42 -76.50
C LEU A 342 4.60 -0.24 -75.24
N ASN A 343 3.88 -1.25 -74.79
CA ASN A 343 4.33 -2.13 -73.72
C ASN A 343 5.50 -2.96 -74.27
N THR A 344 6.59 -3.04 -73.52
CA THR A 344 7.82 -3.75 -73.93
C THR A 344 7.71 -5.28 -73.87
N GLU A 345 6.72 -5.82 -73.19
CA GLU A 345 6.56 -7.26 -73.04
C GLU A 345 5.74 -7.88 -74.20
N ASP A 346 4.60 -7.31 -74.53
CA ASP A 346 3.64 -7.83 -75.46
C ASP A 346 3.43 -6.94 -76.70
N PHE A 347 4.07 -5.76 -76.70
CA PHE A 347 3.94 -4.73 -77.75
C PHE A 347 2.54 -4.16 -77.93
N SER A 348 1.65 -4.41 -77.00
CA SER A 348 0.34 -3.78 -76.99
C SER A 348 0.47 -2.24 -76.91
N VAL A 349 -0.47 -1.54 -77.54
CA VAL A 349 -0.48 -0.10 -77.52
C VAL A 349 -1.04 0.35 -76.16
N GLY A 350 -0.16 0.84 -75.29
CA GLY A 350 -0.54 1.31 -73.97
C GLY A 350 -1.03 2.76 -73.94
N TYR A 351 -0.66 3.56 -74.96
CA TYR A 351 -1.09 4.93 -75.08
C TYR A 351 -0.91 5.44 -76.52
N VAL A 352 -1.88 6.23 -76.99
CA VAL A 352 -1.82 6.99 -78.24
C VAL A 352 -2.14 8.45 -77.90
N SER A 353 -1.40 9.40 -78.50
CA SER A 353 -1.67 10.82 -78.25
C SER A 353 -3.00 11.24 -78.84
N PRO A 354 -3.78 12.14 -78.15
CA PRO A 354 -5.11 12.56 -78.63
C PRO A 354 -5.12 13.24 -80.01
N ASN A 355 -4.01 13.83 -80.42
CA ASN A 355 -3.87 14.49 -81.74
C ASN A 355 -3.95 13.56 -82.93
N ILE A 356 -3.98 12.23 -82.69
CA ILE A 356 -4.17 11.21 -83.75
C ILE A 356 -5.47 11.45 -84.51
N GLU A 357 -6.54 11.86 -83.81
CA GLU A 357 -7.81 12.20 -84.44
C GLU A 357 -7.70 13.36 -85.39
N ARG A 358 -6.95 14.42 -85.01
CA ARG A 358 -6.69 15.60 -85.85
C ARG A 358 -5.80 15.26 -87.07
N ILE A 359 -4.79 14.39 -86.89
CA ILE A 359 -3.76 14.15 -87.90
C ILE A 359 -4.19 12.99 -88.84
N LEU A 360 -4.77 11.94 -88.31
CA LEU A 360 -5.15 10.74 -89.10
C LEU A 360 -6.65 10.53 -89.23
N GLY A 361 -7.49 11.32 -88.55
CA GLY A 361 -8.96 11.16 -88.55
C GLY A 361 -9.48 9.89 -87.85
N ILE A 362 -8.67 9.24 -87.03
CA ILE A 362 -9.00 8.07 -86.24
C ILE A 362 -9.14 8.40 -84.81
N SER A 363 -10.18 7.93 -84.10
CA SER A 363 -10.33 8.21 -82.67
C SER A 363 -9.22 7.49 -81.85
N GLN A 364 -8.87 8.06 -80.70
CA GLN A 364 -7.85 7.48 -79.80
C GLN A 364 -8.21 6.05 -79.36
N SER A 365 -9.49 5.78 -79.09
CA SER A 365 -10.00 4.47 -78.71
C SER A 365 -9.92 3.46 -79.87
N GLU A 366 -10.17 3.91 -81.07
CA GLU A 366 -10.07 3.12 -82.27
C GLU A 366 -8.60 2.75 -82.59
N ALA A 367 -7.71 3.70 -82.43
CA ALA A 367 -6.27 3.53 -82.57
C ALA A 367 -5.64 2.61 -81.51
N MET A 368 -6.21 2.52 -80.34
CA MET A 368 -5.74 1.56 -79.30
C MET A 368 -6.25 0.14 -79.53
N SER A 369 -7.32 -0.06 -80.30
CA SER A 369 -7.92 -1.36 -80.59
C SER A 369 -7.64 -1.91 -82.02
N ASP A 370 -7.03 -1.14 -82.91
CA ASP A 370 -6.79 -1.52 -84.29
C ASP A 370 -5.49 -2.31 -84.49
N GLU A 371 -5.63 -3.56 -84.92
CA GLU A 371 -4.50 -4.45 -85.13
C GLU A 371 -3.53 -3.88 -86.22
N SER A 372 -3.97 -3.05 -87.13
CA SER A 372 -3.12 -2.49 -88.22
C SER A 372 -2.09 -1.47 -87.63
N ILE A 373 -2.41 -0.82 -86.58
CA ILE A 373 -1.46 0.07 -85.83
C ILE A 373 -0.42 -0.76 -85.11
N ILE A 374 -0.79 -1.95 -84.60
CA ILE A 374 0.11 -2.90 -83.96
C ILE A 374 1.10 -3.44 -85.03
N GLU A 375 0.66 -3.79 -86.26
CA GLU A 375 1.53 -4.18 -87.37
C GLU A 375 2.51 -3.07 -87.77
N TYR A 376 2.05 -1.81 -87.85
CA TYR A 376 2.89 -0.65 -88.13
C TYR A 376 3.92 -0.42 -87.07
N SER A 377 3.53 -0.62 -85.81
CA SER A 377 4.47 -0.53 -84.67
C SER A 377 5.54 -1.62 -84.67
N ALA A 378 5.16 -2.83 -85.08
CA ALA A 378 6.09 -3.96 -85.28
C ALA A 378 7.06 -3.66 -86.41
N PHE A 379 6.60 -3.05 -87.55
CA PHE A 379 7.43 -2.61 -88.63
C PHE A 379 8.43 -1.53 -88.25
N LEU A 380 8.03 -0.51 -87.46
CA LEU A 380 8.91 0.50 -86.87
C LEU A 380 9.94 -0.09 -85.93
N LYS A 381 9.61 -1.11 -85.17
CA LYS A 381 10.56 -1.86 -84.34
C LYS A 381 11.62 -2.56 -85.16
N ALA A 382 11.22 -3.27 -86.22
CA ALA A 382 12.17 -3.95 -87.11
C ALA A 382 13.13 -2.93 -87.74
N ARG A 383 12.67 -1.70 -88.03
CA ARG A 383 13.49 -0.62 -88.57
C ARG A 383 14.45 0.00 -87.56
N LEU A 384 14.00 0.19 -86.28
CA LEU A 384 14.81 0.69 -85.18
C LEU A 384 15.91 -0.33 -84.78
N CYS A 385 15.61 -1.60 -84.82
CA CYS A 385 16.60 -2.63 -84.57
C CYS A 385 17.68 -2.74 -85.70
N ARG A 386 17.34 -2.37 -86.92
CA ARG A 386 18.34 -2.34 -88.08
C ARG A 386 19.24 -1.09 -88.03
N THR A 387 18.89 -0.04 -87.27
CA THR A 387 19.70 1.19 -87.15
C THR A 387 20.63 1.12 -85.95
N LYS A 388 20.55 0.10 -85.10
CA LYS A 388 21.42 -0.19 -83.99
C LYS A 388 22.45 -1.33 -84.20
N ALA A 389 22.47 -1.93 -85.38
CA ALA A 389 23.51 -2.83 -85.89
C ALA A 389 24.36 -2.05 -86.90
#